data_4e0ab1ceafce15b6692bc313bfc993cc
#
_entry.id   4e0ab1ceafce15b6692bc313bfc993cc
#
_cell.length_a   1.000
_cell.length_b   1.000
_cell.length_c   1.000
_cell.angle_alpha   90.00
_cell.angle_beta   90.00
_cell.angle_gamma   90.00
#
_symmetry.space_group_name_H-M   'P 1'
#
loop_
_entity.id
_entity.type
_entity.pdbx_description
1 polymer ?
#
loop_
_entity_poly.entity_id
_entity_poly.type
_entity_poly.pdbx_seq_one_letter_code
_entity_poly.pdbx_strand_id
1 'polypeptide(L)'
;LLPDQEPLFELDVDVVDEAPPSSPRFFRAEPTRRQSESSESPGVTPKVAEAPELVAPRLETPRPSAVVGSYGAEAAAWIRAYLGDELRPWQRYALERILEHRADGSLYWRRVILTVSRQSGKSILSRGVCAWRMGAADVFGEPQEVLHVANLRGTAARVWAPAARRLETAAGARVRRANGQESIELDDGSAWRLAASNLDGGVGSSVSLAFVDEAWRVPRDVVDGSIAPTMLERESPQLILVSTAGDGGSDLLIGDRDAAIADLAEPESARILLLEWSAPPDAYPDDRDAWRLASPHWTPRRVEALEHAFATSSETDFRRQYLNQWVLAARSWISPAQWAAATDLELELGSAGGTIAINDQDGVPGRCGFVLAELDAAGVVRVSGRAFPSRRALWDALEELTARRRGATLLYPASFERHVAKLAGVKPTKVGSAEQRAG
;
A
#
# COMPACT_ATOMS: atom_id res chain seq x y z
N LEU A 1 1.95 51.53 -36.25
CA LEU A 1 0.52 51.58 -36.57
C LEU A 1 0.18 50.35 -37.41
N LEU A 2 -0.30 49.32 -36.79
CA LEU A 2 -0.99 48.17 -37.37
C LEU A 2 -2.33 48.03 -36.67
N PRO A 3 -3.43 47.72 -37.37
CA PRO A 3 -4.77 47.84 -36.86
C PRO A 3 -5.21 46.60 -36.02
N ASP A 4 -6.18 46.88 -35.16
CA ASP A 4 -6.94 45.95 -34.30
C ASP A 4 -7.40 44.70 -35.06
N GLN A 5 -7.13 43.52 -34.49
CA GLN A 5 -7.84 42.30 -34.82
C GLN A 5 -8.67 41.87 -33.58
N GLU A 6 -9.98 41.86 -33.77
CA GLU A 6 -10.96 41.31 -32.85
C GLU A 6 -10.74 39.78 -32.67
N PRO A 7 -11.00 39.22 -31.50
CA PRO A 7 -10.97 37.77 -31.30
C PRO A 7 -12.24 37.15 -31.86
N LEU A 8 -12.09 36.36 -32.91
CA LEU A 8 -13.11 35.42 -33.40
C LEU A 8 -13.10 34.15 -32.52
N PHE A 9 -14.27 33.77 -32.08
CA PHE A 9 -14.73 32.60 -31.36
C PHE A 9 -14.99 32.78 -29.87
N GLU A 10 -16.19 33.29 -29.56
CA GLU A 10 -16.97 32.86 -28.41
C GLU A 10 -17.50 31.47 -28.72
N LEU A 11 -16.98 30.45 -28.05
CA LEU A 11 -17.64 29.14 -27.92
C LEU A 11 -18.54 29.25 -26.71
N ASP A 12 -19.83 29.42 -26.93
CA ASP A 12 -20.87 29.10 -25.95
C ASP A 12 -20.75 27.59 -25.66
N VAL A 13 -20.11 27.25 -24.56
CA VAL A 13 -20.17 25.93 -23.99
C VAL A 13 -21.40 25.93 -23.11
N ASP A 14 -22.52 25.44 -23.64
CA ASP A 14 -23.63 24.99 -22.80
C ASP A 14 -23.09 23.95 -21.82
N VAL A 15 -22.88 24.35 -20.58
CA VAL A 15 -22.61 23.45 -19.45
C VAL A 15 -23.90 22.69 -19.21
N VAL A 16 -24.04 21.54 -19.85
CA VAL A 16 -25.06 20.57 -19.50
C VAL A 16 -24.67 20.01 -18.16
N ASP A 17 -25.41 20.39 -17.13
CA ASP A 17 -25.31 19.88 -15.76
C ASP A 17 -25.87 18.45 -15.75
N GLU A 18 -25.16 17.52 -16.40
CA GLU A 18 -25.45 16.10 -16.32
C GLU A 18 -24.88 15.56 -14.98
N ALA A 19 -25.78 15.22 -14.08
CA ALA A 19 -25.44 14.48 -12.89
C ALA A 19 -24.64 13.20 -13.30
N PRO A 20 -23.59 12.81 -12.54
CA PRO A 20 -22.80 11.63 -12.85
C PRO A 20 -23.72 10.40 -12.99
N PRO A 21 -23.43 9.51 -13.97
CA PRO A 21 -24.29 8.37 -14.25
C PRO A 21 -24.47 7.50 -13.00
N SER A 22 -25.73 7.32 -12.59
CA SER A 22 -26.09 6.45 -11.47
C SER A 22 -26.01 4.99 -11.91
N SER A 23 -25.44 4.14 -11.09
CA SER A 23 -25.39 2.65 -11.11
C SER A 23 -25.19 1.93 -12.45
N PRO A 24 -24.27 0.97 -12.53
CA PRO A 24 -24.03 0.17 -13.73
C PRO A 24 -25.30 -0.48 -14.27
N ARG A 25 -25.74 -0.13 -15.48
CA ARG A 25 -26.99 -0.60 -16.11
C ARG A 25 -27.01 -2.11 -16.35
N PHE A 26 -25.84 -2.72 -16.47
CA PHE A 26 -25.68 -4.13 -16.74
C PHE A 26 -26.33 -5.04 -15.68
N PHE A 27 -26.44 -4.57 -14.45
CA PHE A 27 -26.97 -5.31 -13.30
C PHE A 27 -28.34 -4.83 -12.81
N ARG A 28 -29.14 -4.20 -13.67
CA ARG A 28 -30.49 -3.74 -13.31
C ARG A 28 -31.56 -4.85 -13.25
N ALA A 29 -31.20 -6.12 -13.37
CA ALA A 29 -32.16 -7.18 -13.12
C ALA A 29 -32.54 -7.18 -11.63
N GLU A 30 -33.79 -6.91 -11.31
CA GLU A 30 -34.31 -6.96 -9.95
C GLU A 30 -34.06 -8.36 -9.36
N PRO A 31 -33.52 -8.46 -8.14
CA PRO A 31 -33.36 -9.76 -7.48
C PRO A 31 -34.75 -10.35 -7.26
N THR A 32 -35.00 -11.54 -7.81
CA THR A 32 -36.22 -12.31 -7.59
C THR A 32 -36.39 -12.52 -6.08
N ARG A 33 -37.40 -11.85 -5.51
CA ARG A 33 -37.80 -11.94 -4.11
C ARG A 33 -38.25 -13.38 -3.85
N ARG A 34 -37.41 -14.20 -3.23
CA ARG A 34 -37.86 -15.43 -2.59
C ARG A 34 -38.69 -15.02 -1.39
N GLN A 35 -39.97 -15.27 -1.47
CA GLN A 35 -40.89 -15.22 -0.30
C GLN A 35 -40.40 -16.32 0.67
N SER A 36 -39.83 -15.91 1.79
CA SER A 36 -39.63 -16.80 2.94
C SER A 36 -40.94 -16.78 3.75
N GLU A 37 -41.65 -17.89 3.72
CA GLU A 37 -42.75 -18.13 4.69
C GLU A 37 -42.13 -18.19 6.10
N SER A 38 -42.55 -17.24 6.92
CA SER A 38 -42.16 -17.16 8.32
C SER A 38 -43.03 -18.11 9.14
N SER A 39 -42.40 -19.16 9.68
CA SER A 39 -42.97 -19.87 10.83
C SER A 39 -42.51 -19.13 12.10
N GLU A 40 -43.44 -18.46 12.74
CA GLU A 40 -43.27 -17.86 14.06
C GLU A 40 -43.12 -18.94 15.12
N SER A 41 -41.99 -18.93 15.84
CA SER A 41 -41.83 -19.56 17.15
C SER A 41 -41.66 -18.47 18.21
N PRO A 42 -42.35 -18.57 19.35
CA PRO A 42 -42.41 -17.47 20.31
C PRO A 42 -41.23 -17.46 21.28
N GLY A 43 -40.70 -16.27 21.50
CA GLY A 43 -40.12 -15.86 22.77
C GLY A 43 -38.62 -16.12 23.03
N VAL A 44 -37.76 -15.44 22.28
CA VAL A 44 -36.49 -14.94 22.84
C VAL A 44 -36.34 -13.52 22.33
N THR A 45 -36.42 -12.53 23.22
CA THR A 45 -36.08 -11.15 22.91
C THR A 45 -34.62 -11.11 22.49
N PRO A 46 -34.27 -10.79 21.24
CA PRO A 46 -32.87 -10.66 20.88
C PRO A 46 -32.31 -9.47 21.63
N LYS A 47 -31.26 -9.71 22.44
CA LYS A 47 -30.40 -8.66 22.98
C LYS A 47 -29.98 -7.85 21.76
N VAL A 48 -30.38 -6.59 21.67
CA VAL A 48 -29.97 -5.67 20.62
C VAL A 48 -28.45 -5.64 20.70
N ALA A 49 -27.78 -6.34 19.78
CA ALA A 49 -26.35 -6.27 19.65
C ALA A 49 -26.06 -4.81 19.23
N GLU A 50 -25.33 -4.08 20.08
CA GLU A 50 -24.83 -2.77 19.72
C GLU A 50 -24.19 -2.85 18.32
N ALA A 51 -24.59 -1.95 17.43
CA ALA A 51 -24.02 -1.89 16.09
C ALA A 51 -22.49 -1.78 16.24
N PRO A 52 -21.70 -2.59 15.53
CA PRO A 52 -20.26 -2.57 15.67
C PRO A 52 -19.73 -1.17 15.37
N GLU A 53 -19.08 -0.57 16.35
CA GLU A 53 -18.51 0.77 16.27
C GLU A 53 -17.41 0.84 15.20
N LEU A 54 -17.42 1.92 14.41
CA LEU A 54 -16.36 2.19 13.46
C LEU A 54 -15.06 2.57 14.20
N VAL A 55 -14.04 1.77 14.10
CA VAL A 55 -12.67 2.16 14.47
C VAL A 55 -12.05 2.87 13.29
N ALA A 56 -11.73 4.15 13.45
CA ALA A 56 -11.06 4.95 12.42
C ALA A 56 -9.62 4.46 12.17
N PRO A 57 -9.06 4.63 10.97
CA PRO A 57 -7.65 4.38 10.73
C PRO A 57 -6.77 5.31 11.58
N ARG A 58 -5.63 4.83 12.05
CA ARG A 58 -4.66 5.65 12.80
C ARG A 58 -3.97 6.68 11.92
N LEU A 59 -3.63 6.28 10.69
CA LEU A 59 -3.12 7.19 9.66
C LEU A 59 -4.08 7.16 8.48
N GLU A 60 -4.45 8.35 8.05
CA GLU A 60 -5.37 8.53 6.95
C GLU A 60 -5.04 9.81 6.19
N THR A 61 -4.98 9.72 4.86
CA THR A 61 -4.87 10.90 4.01
C THR A 61 -6.17 11.71 4.13
N PRO A 62 -6.14 12.98 4.56
CA PRO A 62 -7.34 13.81 4.62
C PRO A 62 -8.00 13.94 3.25
N ARG A 63 -9.31 14.22 3.25
CA ARG A 63 -10.07 14.40 2.00
C ARG A 63 -9.76 15.74 1.36
N PRO A 64 -9.25 15.77 0.12
CA PRO A 64 -9.02 17.02 -0.61
C PRO A 64 -10.33 17.69 -1.03
N SER A 65 -10.30 19.01 -1.23
CA SER A 65 -11.48 19.81 -1.62
C SER A 65 -12.06 19.43 -2.99
N ALA A 66 -11.23 18.87 -3.88
CA ALA A 66 -11.65 18.40 -5.20
C ALA A 66 -12.47 17.10 -5.18
N VAL A 67 -12.59 16.44 -4.03
CA VAL A 67 -13.47 15.27 -3.86
C VAL A 67 -14.89 15.77 -3.58
N VAL A 68 -15.81 15.47 -4.49
CA VAL A 68 -17.21 15.92 -4.39
C VAL A 68 -18.19 14.82 -3.96
N GLY A 69 -17.76 13.55 -4.04
CA GLY A 69 -18.59 12.41 -3.66
C GLY A 69 -17.82 11.10 -3.66
N SER A 70 -18.55 10.00 -3.52
CA SER A 70 -18.00 8.65 -3.56
C SER A 70 -19.03 7.64 -4.09
N TYR A 71 -18.57 6.68 -4.88
CA TYR A 71 -19.36 5.52 -5.30
C TYR A 71 -19.46 4.42 -4.21
N GLY A 72 -18.89 4.65 -3.02
CA GLY A 72 -18.75 3.62 -1.97
C GLY A 72 -20.06 3.04 -1.47
N ALA A 73 -21.11 3.89 -1.27
CA ALA A 73 -22.41 3.43 -0.81
C ALA A 73 -23.11 2.56 -1.86
N GLU A 74 -23.03 2.97 -3.13
CA GLU A 74 -23.56 2.24 -4.27
C GLU A 74 -22.83 0.91 -4.47
N ALA A 75 -21.50 0.92 -4.42
CA ALA A 75 -20.69 -0.27 -4.49
C ALA A 75 -20.99 -1.25 -3.35
N ALA A 76 -21.23 -0.78 -2.12
CA ALA A 76 -21.61 -1.63 -1.00
C ALA A 76 -22.98 -2.30 -1.21
N ALA A 77 -23.95 -1.57 -1.75
CA ALA A 77 -25.26 -2.12 -2.09
C ALA A 77 -25.16 -3.18 -3.20
N TRP A 78 -24.36 -2.90 -4.22
CA TRP A 78 -24.08 -3.83 -5.31
C TRP A 78 -23.39 -5.11 -4.81
N ILE A 79 -22.33 -4.98 -3.98
CA ILE A 79 -21.61 -6.11 -3.38
C ILE A 79 -22.58 -7.01 -2.60
N ARG A 80 -23.47 -6.42 -1.82
CA ARG A 80 -24.51 -7.17 -1.10
C ARG A 80 -25.44 -7.92 -2.04
N ALA A 81 -25.92 -7.24 -3.09
CA ALA A 81 -26.87 -7.81 -4.03
C ALA A 81 -26.29 -8.97 -4.87
N TYR A 82 -25.09 -8.81 -5.41
CA TYR A 82 -24.52 -9.75 -6.37
C TYR A 82 -23.55 -10.77 -5.75
N LEU A 83 -22.80 -10.38 -4.72
CA LEU A 83 -21.88 -11.29 -4.02
C LEU A 83 -22.47 -11.89 -2.76
N GLY A 84 -23.53 -11.27 -2.19
CA GLY A 84 -24.11 -11.67 -0.91
C GLY A 84 -23.19 -11.37 0.28
N ASP A 85 -22.20 -10.50 0.10
CA ASP A 85 -21.25 -10.12 1.15
C ASP A 85 -21.78 -8.91 1.93
N GLU A 86 -21.84 -9.04 3.26
CA GLU A 86 -22.12 -7.92 4.16
C GLU A 86 -20.79 -7.30 4.62
N LEU A 87 -20.58 -6.06 4.21
CA LEU A 87 -19.38 -5.31 4.59
C LEU A 87 -19.48 -4.82 6.05
N ARG A 88 -18.41 -5.02 6.81
CA ARG A 88 -18.23 -4.45 8.15
C ARG A 88 -18.08 -2.93 8.09
N PRO A 89 -18.31 -2.19 9.19
CA PRO A 89 -18.19 -0.73 9.20
C PRO A 89 -16.88 -0.20 8.63
N TRP A 90 -15.74 -0.75 9.03
CA TRP A 90 -14.44 -0.34 8.51
C TRP A 90 -14.25 -0.63 7.01
N GLN A 91 -14.85 -1.72 6.50
CA GLN A 91 -14.79 -2.05 5.08
C GLN A 91 -15.65 -1.10 4.24
N ARG A 92 -16.81 -0.71 4.75
CA ARG A 92 -17.65 0.31 4.12
C ARG A 92 -16.94 1.66 4.09
N TYR A 93 -16.33 2.02 5.22
CA TYR A 93 -15.53 3.24 5.31
C TYR A 93 -14.38 3.24 4.32
N ALA A 94 -13.59 2.15 4.26
CA ALA A 94 -12.50 2.02 3.31
C ALA A 94 -13.00 2.08 1.85
N LEU A 95 -14.11 1.40 1.55
CA LEU A 95 -14.72 1.43 0.22
C LEU A 95 -15.16 2.83 -0.17
N GLU A 96 -15.78 3.58 0.76
CA GLU A 96 -16.16 4.98 0.60
C GLU A 96 -14.95 5.83 0.22
N ARG A 97 -13.84 5.72 0.95
CA ARG A 97 -12.62 6.49 0.70
C ARG A 97 -11.92 6.10 -0.62
N ILE A 98 -11.87 4.80 -0.92
CA ILE A 98 -11.23 4.27 -2.14
C ILE A 98 -11.95 4.77 -3.40
N LEU A 99 -13.28 4.89 -3.35
CA LEU A 99 -14.12 5.23 -4.49
C LEU A 99 -14.54 6.71 -4.52
N GLU A 100 -13.79 7.58 -3.84
CA GLU A 100 -13.97 9.03 -3.93
C GLU A 100 -13.74 9.52 -5.36
N HIS A 101 -14.61 10.44 -5.82
CA HIS A 101 -14.59 10.95 -7.19
C HIS A 101 -14.62 12.48 -7.26
N ARG A 102 -14.18 13.00 -8.41
CA ARG A 102 -14.27 14.40 -8.80
C ARG A 102 -15.64 14.74 -9.39
N ALA A 103 -15.87 16.00 -9.69
CA ALA A 103 -17.09 16.48 -10.30
C ALA A 103 -17.39 15.86 -11.69
N ASP A 104 -16.35 15.47 -12.44
CA ASP A 104 -16.46 14.78 -13.72
C ASP A 104 -16.75 13.27 -13.60
N GLY A 105 -16.90 12.76 -12.39
CA GLY A 105 -17.12 11.33 -12.11
C GLY A 105 -15.85 10.48 -12.10
N SER A 106 -14.67 11.02 -12.44
CA SER A 106 -13.41 10.29 -12.39
C SER A 106 -12.99 10.04 -10.95
N LEU A 107 -12.37 8.87 -10.68
CA LEU A 107 -11.84 8.57 -9.35
C LEU A 107 -10.72 9.54 -8.98
N TYR A 108 -10.76 10.05 -7.75
CA TYR A 108 -9.73 10.97 -7.27
C TYR A 108 -8.40 10.26 -7.03
N TRP A 109 -8.44 9.11 -6.36
CA TRP A 109 -7.26 8.39 -5.92
C TRP A 109 -6.77 7.40 -6.97
N ARG A 110 -5.66 7.73 -7.64
CA ARG A 110 -5.00 6.82 -8.58
C ARG A 110 -4.13 5.77 -7.88
N ARG A 111 -3.68 6.05 -6.66
CA ARG A 111 -2.89 5.11 -5.85
C ARG A 111 -3.46 5.05 -4.43
N VAL A 112 -3.67 3.83 -3.93
CA VAL A 112 -4.27 3.58 -2.63
C VAL A 112 -3.43 2.57 -1.87
N ILE A 113 -3.16 2.86 -0.59
CA ILE A 113 -2.51 1.94 0.34
C ILE A 113 -3.51 1.66 1.47
N LEU A 114 -3.84 0.39 1.65
CA LEU A 114 -4.67 -0.06 2.75
C LEU A 114 -3.91 -1.10 3.56
N THR A 115 -3.55 -0.77 4.80
CA THR A 115 -2.93 -1.72 5.70
C THR A 115 -3.77 -1.93 6.95
N VAL A 116 -3.95 -3.19 7.29
CA VAL A 116 -4.72 -3.60 8.46
C VAL A 116 -4.23 -4.97 8.95
N SER A 117 -4.33 -5.24 10.23
CA SER A 117 -3.89 -6.49 10.85
C SER A 117 -4.47 -7.75 10.19
N ARG A 118 -3.81 -8.88 10.38
CA ARG A 118 -4.28 -10.18 9.86
C ARG A 118 -5.69 -10.52 10.34
N GLN A 119 -6.44 -11.25 9.49
CA GLN A 119 -7.79 -11.74 9.77
C GLN A 119 -8.83 -10.65 10.08
N SER A 120 -8.58 -9.40 9.68
CA SER A 120 -9.55 -8.30 9.81
C SER A 120 -10.66 -8.35 8.75
N GLY A 121 -10.50 -9.16 7.70
CA GLY A 121 -11.50 -9.32 6.63
C GLY A 121 -11.11 -8.64 5.31
N LYS A 122 -9.83 -8.37 5.08
CA LYS A 122 -9.31 -7.80 3.81
C LYS A 122 -9.92 -8.45 2.58
N SER A 123 -9.96 -9.79 2.55
CA SER A 123 -10.40 -10.56 1.37
C SER A 123 -11.85 -10.30 0.94
N ILE A 124 -12.75 -9.91 1.85
CA ILE A 124 -14.12 -9.54 1.51
C ILE A 124 -14.12 -8.19 0.80
N LEU A 125 -13.40 -7.20 1.33
CA LEU A 125 -13.25 -5.90 0.71
C LEU A 125 -12.58 -6.01 -0.67
N SER A 126 -11.47 -6.75 -0.76
CA SER A 126 -10.74 -6.99 -2.01
C SER A 126 -11.64 -7.59 -3.09
N ARG A 127 -12.43 -8.62 -2.72
CA ARG A 127 -13.40 -9.25 -3.60
C ARG A 127 -14.45 -8.27 -4.09
N GLY A 128 -14.99 -7.48 -3.16
CA GLY A 128 -16.02 -6.49 -3.47
C GLY A 128 -15.52 -5.40 -4.42
N VAL A 129 -14.35 -4.81 -4.13
CA VAL A 129 -13.74 -3.78 -4.98
C VAL A 129 -13.47 -4.29 -6.39
N CYS A 130 -12.82 -5.46 -6.51
CA CYS A 130 -12.49 -6.03 -7.82
C CYS A 130 -13.77 -6.35 -8.64
N ALA A 131 -14.77 -6.98 -8.00
CA ALA A 131 -16.00 -7.36 -8.69
C ALA A 131 -16.84 -6.14 -9.08
N TRP A 132 -17.02 -5.17 -8.18
CA TRP A 132 -17.74 -3.93 -8.50
C TRP A 132 -17.04 -3.15 -9.61
N ARG A 133 -15.72 -3.00 -9.52
CA ARG A 133 -14.94 -2.30 -10.54
C ARG A 133 -15.09 -2.94 -11.91
N MET A 134 -15.05 -4.27 -12.02
CA MET A 134 -15.28 -4.99 -13.27
C MET A 134 -16.69 -4.69 -13.83
N GLY A 135 -17.71 -4.57 -12.97
CA GLY A 135 -19.09 -4.28 -13.39
C GLY A 135 -19.38 -2.80 -13.64
N ALA A 136 -18.40 -1.90 -13.55
CA ALA A 136 -18.60 -0.45 -13.60
C ALA A 136 -18.27 0.19 -14.97
N ALA A 137 -18.43 -0.56 -16.08
CA ALA A 137 -18.17 -0.03 -17.42
C ALA A 137 -19.03 1.21 -17.74
N ASP A 138 -20.32 1.20 -17.36
CA ASP A 138 -21.22 2.32 -17.59
C ASP A 138 -20.86 3.57 -16.74
N VAL A 139 -20.22 3.36 -15.58
CA VAL A 139 -19.78 4.47 -14.70
C VAL A 139 -18.58 5.19 -15.31
N PHE A 140 -17.66 4.45 -15.92
CA PHE A 140 -16.39 4.98 -16.43
C PHE A 140 -16.34 5.11 -17.96
N GLY A 141 -17.44 4.78 -18.67
CA GLY A 141 -17.55 4.93 -20.13
C GLY A 141 -16.70 3.96 -20.94
N GLU A 142 -16.07 2.97 -20.31
CA GLU A 142 -15.21 1.99 -20.97
C GLU A 142 -15.26 0.62 -20.29
N PRO A 143 -15.02 -0.49 -21.04
CA PRO A 143 -14.87 -1.83 -20.46
C PRO A 143 -13.75 -1.85 -19.42
N GLN A 144 -14.00 -2.49 -18.28
CA GLN A 144 -13.09 -2.49 -17.14
C GLN A 144 -12.20 -3.73 -17.12
N GLU A 145 -10.90 -3.53 -17.15
CA GLU A 145 -9.92 -4.60 -16.99
C GLU A 145 -9.34 -4.56 -15.57
N VAL A 146 -9.69 -5.56 -14.76
CA VAL A 146 -9.21 -5.74 -13.39
C VAL A 146 -8.10 -6.77 -13.36
N LEU A 147 -6.90 -6.35 -12.99
CA LEU A 147 -5.75 -7.21 -12.76
C LEU A 147 -5.53 -7.41 -11.26
N HIS A 148 -5.75 -8.64 -10.77
CA HIS A 148 -5.52 -8.97 -9.36
C HIS A 148 -4.18 -9.72 -9.23
N VAL A 149 -3.23 -9.08 -8.59
CA VAL A 149 -1.85 -9.55 -8.40
C VAL A 149 -1.64 -9.95 -6.95
N ALA A 150 -0.95 -11.05 -6.71
CA ALA A 150 -0.42 -11.43 -5.41
C ALA A 150 0.94 -12.10 -5.57
N ASN A 151 1.74 -12.16 -4.50
CA ASN A 151 3.01 -12.88 -4.53
C ASN A 151 2.86 -14.32 -5.02
N LEU A 152 1.82 -14.99 -4.57
CA LEU A 152 1.42 -16.30 -5.07
C LEU A 152 0.03 -16.21 -5.69
N ARG A 153 -0.14 -16.68 -6.93
CA ARG A 153 -1.42 -16.71 -7.62
C ARG A 153 -2.55 -17.33 -6.79
N GLY A 154 -2.26 -18.40 -6.04
CA GLY A 154 -3.21 -19.04 -5.13
C GLY A 154 -3.77 -18.12 -4.04
N THR A 155 -3.08 -17.05 -3.68
CA THR A 155 -3.59 -16.02 -2.75
C THR A 155 -4.70 -15.21 -3.43
N ALA A 156 -4.48 -14.71 -4.63
CA ALA A 156 -5.49 -14.02 -5.42
C ALA A 156 -6.68 -14.93 -5.73
N ALA A 157 -6.44 -16.20 -6.06
CA ALA A 157 -7.48 -17.16 -6.36
C ALA A 157 -8.46 -17.42 -5.20
N ARG A 158 -8.02 -17.33 -3.94
CA ARG A 158 -8.91 -17.46 -2.77
C ARG A 158 -9.91 -16.32 -2.66
N VAL A 159 -9.54 -15.12 -3.10
CA VAL A 159 -10.43 -13.95 -3.16
C VAL A 159 -11.37 -14.05 -4.36
N TRP A 160 -10.84 -14.41 -5.51
CA TRP A 160 -11.51 -14.49 -6.80
C TRP A 160 -12.57 -15.60 -6.89
N ALA A 161 -12.26 -16.82 -6.43
CA ALA A 161 -13.10 -17.99 -6.64
C ALA A 161 -14.53 -17.89 -6.05
N PRO A 162 -14.75 -17.28 -4.85
CA PRO A 162 -16.11 -17.02 -4.37
C PRO A 162 -16.89 -16.06 -5.27
N ALA A 163 -16.24 -14.98 -5.78
CA ALA A 163 -16.85 -14.04 -6.71
C ALA A 163 -17.22 -14.74 -8.04
N ALA A 164 -16.31 -15.52 -8.60
CA ALA A 164 -16.53 -16.24 -9.84
C ALA A 164 -17.81 -17.11 -9.79
N ARG A 165 -18.01 -17.87 -8.70
CA ARG A 165 -19.23 -18.67 -8.50
C ARG A 165 -20.50 -17.83 -8.42
N ARG A 166 -20.44 -16.66 -7.77
CA ARG A 166 -21.60 -15.78 -7.63
C ARG A 166 -21.94 -15.09 -8.93
N LEU A 167 -20.95 -14.50 -9.60
CA LEU A 167 -21.15 -13.73 -10.82
C LEU A 167 -21.55 -14.61 -12.01
N GLU A 168 -21.05 -15.85 -12.10
CA GLU A 168 -21.50 -16.83 -13.08
C GLU A 168 -23.00 -17.07 -13.00
N THR A 169 -23.56 -17.14 -11.79
CA THR A 169 -24.98 -17.37 -11.57
C THR A 169 -25.81 -16.09 -11.61
N ALA A 170 -25.36 -15.01 -10.96
CA ALA A 170 -26.13 -13.79 -10.76
C ALA A 170 -26.03 -12.82 -11.94
N ALA A 171 -24.93 -12.85 -12.70
CA ALA A 171 -24.65 -11.92 -13.79
C ALA A 171 -24.42 -12.61 -15.14
N GLY A 172 -24.49 -13.94 -15.22
CA GLY A 172 -24.20 -14.66 -16.45
C GLY A 172 -22.74 -14.56 -16.92
N ALA A 173 -21.81 -14.21 -16.02
CA ALA A 173 -20.42 -14.01 -16.36
C ALA A 173 -19.78 -15.31 -16.91
N ARG A 174 -18.93 -15.17 -17.91
CA ARG A 174 -18.09 -16.28 -18.41
C ARG A 174 -16.90 -16.47 -17.48
N VAL A 175 -16.77 -17.67 -16.91
CA VAL A 175 -15.71 -17.97 -15.94
C VAL A 175 -14.75 -19.02 -16.49
N ARG A 176 -13.47 -18.64 -16.62
CA ARG A 176 -12.38 -19.55 -16.98
C ARG A 176 -11.61 -19.93 -15.70
N ARG A 177 -11.49 -21.24 -15.44
CA ARG A 177 -10.84 -21.78 -14.24
C ARG A 177 -9.53 -22.54 -14.55
N ALA A 178 -9.05 -22.46 -15.79
CA ALA A 178 -7.80 -23.11 -16.16
C ALA A 178 -6.63 -22.43 -15.42
N ASN A 179 -5.75 -23.25 -14.81
CA ASN A 179 -4.60 -22.74 -14.08
C ASN A 179 -3.73 -21.86 -14.99
N GLY A 180 -3.42 -20.67 -14.52
CA GLY A 180 -2.67 -19.68 -15.29
C GLY A 180 -3.52 -18.79 -16.20
N GLN A 181 -4.82 -19.05 -16.33
CA GLN A 181 -5.74 -18.33 -17.21
C GLN A 181 -7.08 -18.02 -16.54
N GLU A 182 -7.09 -17.98 -15.20
CA GLU A 182 -8.29 -17.68 -14.44
C GLU A 182 -8.80 -16.28 -14.79
N SER A 183 -10.05 -16.22 -15.29
CA SER A 183 -10.73 -14.97 -15.62
C SER A 183 -12.24 -15.04 -15.33
N ILE A 184 -12.82 -13.89 -15.04
CA ILE A 184 -14.25 -13.64 -15.12
C ILE A 184 -14.42 -12.59 -16.21
N GLU A 185 -15.31 -12.83 -17.15
CA GLU A 185 -15.55 -11.93 -18.28
C GLU A 185 -17.04 -11.63 -18.40
N LEU A 186 -17.36 -10.37 -18.65
CA LEU A 186 -18.71 -9.88 -18.90
C LEU A 186 -18.92 -9.67 -20.42
N ASP A 187 -20.18 -9.57 -20.85
CA ASP A 187 -20.52 -9.42 -22.27
C ASP A 187 -20.14 -8.05 -22.85
N ASP A 188 -19.92 -7.03 -21.98
CA ASP A 188 -19.42 -5.70 -22.37
C ASP A 188 -17.90 -5.66 -22.63
N GLY A 189 -17.22 -6.78 -22.48
CA GLY A 189 -15.78 -6.92 -22.62
C GLY A 189 -14.98 -6.66 -21.35
N SER A 190 -15.64 -6.30 -20.25
CA SER A 190 -14.98 -6.15 -18.94
C SER A 190 -14.50 -7.50 -18.41
N ALA A 191 -13.35 -7.49 -17.71
CA ALA A 191 -12.76 -8.73 -17.21
C ALA A 191 -12.03 -8.54 -15.87
N TRP A 192 -11.97 -9.63 -15.10
CA TRP A 192 -11.13 -9.74 -13.90
C TRP A 192 -10.20 -10.95 -14.05
N ARG A 193 -8.90 -10.67 -14.15
CA ARG A 193 -7.83 -11.65 -14.34
C ARG A 193 -6.89 -11.74 -13.15
N LEU A 194 -6.29 -12.92 -12.96
CA LEU A 194 -5.32 -13.18 -11.91
C LEU A 194 -3.90 -13.22 -12.46
N ALA A 195 -2.95 -12.63 -11.72
CA ALA A 195 -1.53 -12.73 -12.00
C ALA A 195 -0.72 -13.03 -10.73
N ALA A 196 0.46 -13.59 -10.91
CA ALA A 196 1.49 -13.67 -9.87
C ALA A 196 2.47 -12.50 -10.03
N SER A 197 3.24 -12.20 -8.99
CA SER A 197 4.22 -11.10 -8.99
C SER A 197 5.49 -11.36 -9.81
N ASN A 198 5.57 -12.48 -10.54
CA ASN A 198 6.62 -12.78 -11.50
C ASN A 198 6.13 -12.56 -12.93
N LEU A 199 5.70 -11.34 -13.23
CA LEU A 199 5.20 -10.95 -14.57
C LEU A 199 6.35 -10.94 -15.59
N ASP A 200 6.79 -12.13 -16.00
CA ASP A 200 7.72 -12.29 -17.11
C ASP A 200 6.95 -12.07 -18.43
N GLY A 201 7.11 -10.89 -19.02
CA GLY A 201 6.56 -10.61 -20.36
C GLY A 201 5.42 -9.62 -20.46
N GLY A 202 5.18 -8.83 -19.42
CA GLY A 202 4.25 -7.70 -19.49
C GLY A 202 2.77 -8.09 -19.38
N VAL A 203 1.98 -7.14 -18.91
CA VAL A 203 0.52 -7.23 -18.97
C VAL A 203 0.11 -6.85 -20.40
N GLY A 204 -0.42 -7.80 -21.18
CA GLY A 204 -0.79 -7.58 -22.58
C GLY A 204 -2.08 -6.76 -22.78
N SER A 205 -2.71 -6.29 -21.68
CA SER A 205 -3.96 -5.53 -21.70
C SER A 205 -3.81 -4.20 -20.99
N SER A 206 -4.56 -3.19 -21.41
CA SER A 206 -4.67 -1.92 -20.70
C SER A 206 -5.53 -2.10 -19.46
N VAL A 207 -4.98 -1.81 -18.26
CA VAL A 207 -5.56 -2.12 -16.95
C VAL A 207 -6.28 -0.92 -16.35
N SER A 208 -7.56 -1.08 -15.97
CA SER A 208 -8.34 -0.05 -15.28
C SER A 208 -8.14 -0.10 -13.77
N LEU A 209 -8.08 -1.31 -13.19
CA LEU A 209 -7.77 -1.54 -11.78
C LEU A 209 -6.65 -2.56 -11.65
N ALA A 210 -5.53 -2.16 -11.07
CA ALA A 210 -4.53 -3.08 -10.55
C ALA A 210 -4.73 -3.25 -9.05
N PHE A 211 -5.10 -4.45 -8.62
CA PHE A 211 -5.30 -4.79 -7.22
C PHE A 211 -4.17 -5.71 -6.75
N VAL A 212 -3.33 -5.23 -5.84
CA VAL A 212 -2.14 -5.95 -5.35
C VAL A 212 -2.41 -6.43 -3.92
N ASP A 213 -2.64 -7.73 -3.78
CA ASP A 213 -2.87 -8.37 -2.47
C ASP A 213 -1.54 -8.86 -1.87
N GLU A 214 -1.43 -8.79 -0.55
CA GLU A 214 -0.19 -9.08 0.19
C GLU A 214 0.99 -8.24 -0.37
N ALA A 215 0.75 -6.95 -0.62
CA ALA A 215 1.66 -6.03 -1.31
C ALA A 215 3.06 -5.94 -0.67
N TRP A 216 3.20 -6.28 0.63
CA TRP A 216 4.48 -6.32 1.32
C TRP A 216 5.50 -7.31 0.72
N ARG A 217 5.04 -8.27 -0.10
CA ARG A 217 5.87 -9.28 -0.78
C ARG A 217 6.04 -9.03 -2.27
N VAL A 218 5.39 -8.01 -2.81
CA VAL A 218 5.45 -7.74 -4.25
C VAL A 218 6.58 -6.76 -4.52
N PRO A 219 7.52 -7.08 -5.42
CA PRO A 219 8.62 -6.19 -5.77
C PRO A 219 8.13 -4.89 -6.44
N ARG A 220 8.85 -3.80 -6.20
CA ARG A 220 8.53 -2.49 -6.79
C ARG A 220 8.58 -2.49 -8.32
N ASP A 221 9.55 -3.15 -8.91
CA ASP A 221 9.75 -3.23 -10.37
C ASP A 221 8.57 -3.92 -11.08
N VAL A 222 7.92 -4.88 -10.44
CA VAL A 222 6.69 -5.50 -10.96
C VAL A 222 5.57 -4.48 -11.09
N VAL A 223 5.38 -3.65 -10.07
CA VAL A 223 4.28 -2.66 -10.04
C VAL A 223 4.62 -1.45 -10.90
N ASP A 224 5.76 -0.81 -10.66
CA ASP A 224 6.11 0.46 -11.32
C ASP A 224 6.66 0.22 -12.74
N GLY A 225 7.31 -0.94 -12.99
CA GLY A 225 7.89 -1.28 -14.30
C GLY A 225 6.95 -2.02 -15.26
N SER A 226 6.07 -2.87 -14.72
CA SER A 226 5.24 -3.73 -15.57
C SER A 226 3.75 -3.38 -15.55
N ILE A 227 3.19 -3.02 -14.38
CA ILE A 227 1.74 -2.79 -14.23
C ILE A 227 1.38 -1.33 -14.51
N ALA A 228 2.01 -0.37 -13.80
CA ALA A 228 1.64 1.04 -13.90
C ALA A 228 1.66 1.60 -15.34
N PRO A 229 2.60 1.24 -16.23
CA PRO A 229 2.58 1.69 -17.61
C PRO A 229 1.32 1.26 -18.38
N THR A 230 0.71 0.12 -18.05
CA THR A 230 -0.50 -0.39 -18.75
C THR A 230 -1.77 0.38 -18.39
N MET A 231 -1.69 1.24 -17.37
CA MET A 231 -2.83 1.98 -16.84
C MET A 231 -2.95 3.41 -17.38
N LEU A 232 -1.96 3.89 -18.13
CA LEU A 232 -1.83 5.31 -18.49
C LEU A 232 -2.99 5.83 -19.35
N GLU A 233 -3.50 4.99 -20.27
CA GLU A 233 -4.52 5.34 -21.25
C GLU A 233 -5.96 5.10 -20.76
N ARG A 234 -6.15 4.76 -19.48
CA ARG A 234 -7.47 4.55 -18.91
C ARG A 234 -8.05 5.85 -18.34
N GLU A 235 -9.37 6.00 -18.48
CA GLU A 235 -10.10 7.18 -18.01
C GLU A 235 -9.99 7.38 -16.50
N SER A 236 -10.10 6.29 -15.75
CA SER A 236 -10.10 6.33 -14.28
C SER A 236 -9.25 5.20 -13.68
N PRO A 237 -7.93 5.17 -13.95
CA PRO A 237 -7.06 4.08 -13.50
C PRO A 237 -6.84 4.14 -12.00
N GLN A 238 -6.77 2.96 -11.36
CA GLN A 238 -6.53 2.85 -9.94
C GLN A 238 -5.62 1.67 -9.59
N LEU A 239 -4.56 1.94 -8.83
CA LEU A 239 -3.66 0.95 -8.25
C LEU A 239 -3.94 0.87 -6.75
N ILE A 240 -4.35 -0.30 -6.26
CA ILE A 240 -4.66 -0.52 -4.85
C ILE A 240 -3.69 -1.55 -4.26
N LEU A 241 -2.93 -1.13 -3.26
CA LEU A 241 -2.01 -1.97 -2.49
C LEU A 241 -2.66 -2.34 -1.16
N VAL A 242 -2.99 -3.61 -0.98
CA VAL A 242 -3.60 -4.11 0.26
C VAL A 242 -2.64 -5.06 0.98
N SER A 243 -2.42 -4.82 2.27
CA SER A 243 -1.43 -5.57 3.03
C SER A 243 -1.67 -5.58 4.55
N THR A 244 -0.85 -6.34 5.25
CA THR A 244 -0.39 -6.03 6.62
C THR A 244 0.89 -5.23 6.54
N ALA A 245 1.37 -4.70 7.67
CA ALA A 245 2.69 -4.10 7.74
C ALA A 245 3.75 -5.04 7.17
N GLY A 246 4.66 -4.47 6.40
CA GLY A 246 5.80 -5.19 5.82
C GLY A 246 6.97 -5.34 6.79
N ASP A 247 8.04 -5.86 6.26
CA ASP A 247 9.37 -5.88 6.89
C ASP A 247 10.35 -5.01 6.07
N GLY A 248 11.60 -4.96 6.47
CA GLY A 248 12.63 -4.16 5.80
C GLY A 248 12.89 -4.50 4.32
N GLY A 249 12.33 -5.59 3.79
CA GLY A 249 12.38 -5.97 2.38
C GLY A 249 11.18 -5.52 1.55
N SER A 250 10.22 -4.81 2.16
CA SER A 250 8.97 -4.38 1.52
C SER A 250 9.11 -3.02 0.81
N ASP A 251 10.06 -2.87 -0.09
CA ASP A 251 10.47 -1.60 -0.70
C ASP A 251 9.32 -0.82 -1.36
N LEU A 252 8.44 -1.50 -2.08
CA LEU A 252 7.26 -0.88 -2.69
C LEU A 252 6.38 -0.23 -1.61
N LEU A 253 5.96 -1.03 -0.64
CA LEU A 253 4.95 -0.61 0.32
C LEU A 253 5.50 0.42 1.32
N ILE A 254 6.79 0.29 1.71
CA ILE A 254 7.47 1.27 2.58
C ILE A 254 7.59 2.61 1.86
N GLY A 255 8.13 2.63 0.64
CA GLY A 255 8.36 3.88 -0.08
C GLY A 255 7.07 4.64 -0.39
N ASP A 256 6.00 3.92 -0.78
CA ASP A 256 4.70 4.54 -1.04
C ASP A 256 4.04 5.05 0.24
N ARG A 257 4.17 4.30 1.34
CA ARG A 257 3.67 4.72 2.64
C ARG A 257 4.39 5.97 3.15
N ASP A 258 5.71 6.01 3.04
CA ASP A 258 6.51 7.16 3.47
C ASP A 258 6.15 8.42 2.66
N ALA A 259 5.94 8.27 1.34
CA ALA A 259 5.44 9.34 0.49
C ALA A 259 4.05 9.82 0.93
N ALA A 260 3.12 8.88 1.19
CA ALA A 260 1.78 9.23 1.67
C ALA A 260 1.79 9.92 3.04
N ILE A 261 2.68 9.52 3.96
CA ILE A 261 2.83 10.18 5.27
C ILE A 261 3.36 11.60 5.10
N ALA A 262 4.30 11.82 4.19
CA ALA A 262 4.81 13.17 3.91
C ALA A 262 3.69 14.11 3.39
N ASP A 263 2.74 13.56 2.63
CA ASP A 263 1.61 14.31 2.07
C ASP A 263 0.48 14.60 3.09
N LEU A 264 0.49 14.00 4.31
CA LEU A 264 -0.60 14.20 5.28
C LEU A 264 -0.74 15.66 5.75
N ALA A 265 0.35 16.43 5.74
CA ALA A 265 0.36 17.85 6.10
C ALA A 265 -0.23 18.76 5.02
N GLU A 266 -0.27 18.29 3.76
CA GLU A 266 -0.70 19.05 2.59
C GLU A 266 -1.75 18.28 1.77
N PRO A 267 -2.96 18.08 2.29
CA PRO A 267 -3.96 17.18 1.69
C PRO A 267 -4.36 17.56 0.26
N GLU A 268 -4.33 18.84 -0.12
CA GLU A 268 -4.68 19.29 -1.46
C GLU A 268 -3.67 18.84 -2.54
N SER A 269 -2.44 18.56 -2.14
CA SER A 269 -1.39 18.04 -3.03
C SER A 269 -1.24 16.51 -2.96
N ALA A 270 -1.94 15.85 -2.03
CA ALA A 270 -1.82 14.41 -1.79
C ALA A 270 -2.17 13.59 -3.05
N ARG A 271 -1.32 12.63 -3.38
CA ARG A 271 -1.44 11.74 -4.55
C ARG A 271 -1.82 10.30 -4.18
N ILE A 272 -1.64 9.94 -2.92
CA ILE A 272 -1.83 8.59 -2.41
C ILE A 272 -2.86 8.62 -1.29
N LEU A 273 -3.90 7.79 -1.39
CA LEU A 273 -4.76 7.52 -0.25
C LEU A 273 -4.08 6.50 0.66
N LEU A 274 -3.76 6.90 1.87
CA LEU A 274 -3.30 6.01 2.93
C LEU A 274 -4.47 5.74 3.88
N LEU A 275 -4.77 4.47 4.13
CA LEU A 275 -5.68 3.99 5.16
C LEU A 275 -4.94 2.94 5.99
N GLU A 276 -4.48 3.30 7.17
CA GLU A 276 -3.69 2.42 8.03
C GLU A 276 -4.33 2.23 9.39
N TRP A 277 -4.79 1.01 9.66
CA TRP A 277 -5.20 0.55 11.00
C TRP A 277 -4.03 -0.15 11.66
N SER A 278 -3.35 0.54 12.55
CA SER A 278 -2.16 0.03 13.24
C SER A 278 -2.10 0.53 14.68
N ALA A 279 -1.40 -0.21 15.53
CA ALA A 279 -0.99 0.31 16.82
C ALA A 279 0.05 1.43 16.66
N PRO A 280 0.15 2.38 17.61
CA PRO A 280 1.24 3.34 17.66
C PRO A 280 2.61 2.62 17.59
N PRO A 281 3.63 3.23 16.94
CA PRO A 281 4.93 2.59 16.78
C PRO A 281 5.62 2.24 18.10
N ASP A 282 5.39 3.06 19.13
CA ASP A 282 5.94 2.97 20.48
C ASP A 282 5.06 2.15 21.45
N ALA A 283 3.87 1.73 21.03
CA ALA A 283 3.00 0.93 21.88
C ALA A 283 3.64 -0.42 22.23
N TYR A 284 3.49 -0.81 23.49
CA TYR A 284 3.93 -2.12 23.95
C TYR A 284 3.05 -3.24 23.39
N PRO A 285 3.59 -4.44 23.17
CA PRO A 285 2.82 -5.56 22.60
C PRO A 285 1.65 -6.04 23.46
N ASP A 286 1.66 -5.79 24.77
CA ASP A 286 0.63 -6.15 25.75
C ASP A 286 -0.42 -5.04 25.96
N ASP A 287 -0.27 -3.89 25.30
CA ASP A 287 -1.23 -2.78 25.35
C ASP A 287 -2.53 -3.15 24.60
N ARG A 288 -3.61 -3.37 25.37
CA ARG A 288 -4.93 -3.77 24.85
C ARG A 288 -5.63 -2.67 24.06
N ASP A 289 -5.39 -1.41 24.39
CA ASP A 289 -5.94 -0.26 23.65
C ASP A 289 -5.25 -0.16 22.28
N ALA A 290 -3.96 -0.41 22.22
CA ALA A 290 -3.24 -0.52 20.95
C ALA A 290 -3.73 -1.69 20.08
N TRP A 291 -4.13 -2.82 20.67
CA TRP A 291 -4.75 -3.93 19.93
C TRP A 291 -6.05 -3.51 19.25
N ARG A 292 -6.87 -2.71 19.94
CA ARG A 292 -8.13 -2.20 19.40
C ARG A 292 -7.91 -1.29 18.19
N LEU A 293 -6.93 -0.39 18.26
CA LEU A 293 -6.56 0.50 17.14
C LEU A 293 -6.11 -0.29 15.89
N ALA A 294 -5.39 -1.37 16.10
CA ALA A 294 -4.91 -2.23 15.01
C ALA A 294 -5.98 -3.21 14.48
N SER A 295 -7.09 -3.40 15.21
CA SER A 295 -8.13 -4.36 14.88
C SER A 295 -9.48 -3.68 14.67
N PRO A 296 -9.79 -3.17 13.46
CA PRO A 296 -11.03 -2.46 13.19
C PRO A 296 -12.29 -3.34 13.26
N HIS A 297 -12.11 -4.64 13.46
CA HIS A 297 -13.16 -5.60 13.75
C HIS A 297 -12.96 -6.18 15.15
N TRP A 298 -13.59 -5.53 16.14
CA TRP A 298 -13.45 -5.87 17.55
C TRP A 298 -14.63 -6.72 18.04
N THR A 299 -14.36 -7.94 18.47
CA THR A 299 -15.34 -8.89 19.01
C THR A 299 -14.70 -9.70 20.13
N PRO A 300 -15.47 -10.29 21.06
CA PRO A 300 -14.92 -11.18 22.09
C PRO A 300 -14.04 -12.29 21.51
N ARG A 301 -14.47 -12.92 20.43
CA ARG A 301 -13.68 -13.94 19.71
C ARG A 301 -12.37 -13.37 19.15
N ARG A 302 -12.38 -12.11 18.69
CA ARG A 302 -11.15 -11.46 18.21
C ARG A 302 -10.17 -11.23 19.34
N VAL A 303 -10.65 -10.79 20.49
CA VAL A 303 -9.82 -10.58 21.70
C VAL A 303 -9.17 -11.89 22.13
N GLU A 304 -9.94 -12.97 22.27
CA GLU A 304 -9.42 -14.31 22.60
C GLU A 304 -8.34 -14.78 21.62
N ALA A 305 -8.57 -14.58 20.32
CA ALA A 305 -7.58 -14.92 19.29
C ALA A 305 -6.29 -14.10 19.39
N LEU A 306 -6.40 -12.81 19.74
CA LEU A 306 -5.24 -11.94 19.97
C LEU A 306 -4.46 -12.34 21.21
N GLU A 307 -5.14 -12.71 22.30
CA GLU A 307 -4.50 -13.21 23.53
C GLU A 307 -3.72 -14.50 23.27
N HIS A 308 -4.33 -15.43 22.54
CA HIS A 308 -3.63 -16.64 22.14
C HIS A 308 -2.41 -16.35 21.27
N ALA A 309 -2.57 -15.46 20.28
CA ALA A 309 -1.47 -15.07 19.39
C ALA A 309 -0.35 -14.36 20.16
N PHE A 310 -0.68 -13.48 21.11
CA PHE A 310 0.29 -12.81 21.97
C PHE A 310 1.11 -13.80 22.79
N ALA A 311 0.46 -14.81 23.34
CA ALA A 311 1.13 -15.85 24.15
C ALA A 311 2.02 -16.81 23.34
N THR A 312 1.75 -16.97 22.01
CA THR A 312 2.36 -18.03 21.18
C THR A 312 3.25 -17.53 20.05
N SER A 313 3.16 -16.27 19.68
CA SER A 313 3.98 -15.69 18.60
C SER A 313 5.26 -15.08 19.13
N SER A 314 6.27 -14.93 18.26
CA SER A 314 7.37 -14.02 18.55
C SER A 314 6.88 -12.58 18.66
N GLU A 315 7.53 -11.74 19.47
CA GLU A 315 7.17 -10.31 19.58
C GLU A 315 7.15 -9.63 18.21
N THR A 316 8.16 -9.86 17.40
CA THR A 316 8.26 -9.30 16.03
C THR A 316 7.07 -9.69 15.15
N ASP A 317 6.68 -10.97 15.18
CA ASP A 317 5.53 -11.43 14.40
C ASP A 317 4.22 -10.89 14.95
N PHE A 318 4.08 -10.82 16.27
CA PHE A 318 2.90 -10.24 16.89
C PHE A 318 2.73 -8.77 16.51
N ARG A 319 3.78 -7.97 16.66
CA ARG A 319 3.81 -6.57 16.25
C ARG A 319 3.41 -6.41 14.78
N ARG A 320 4.03 -7.14 13.88
CA ARG A 320 3.78 -7.01 12.44
C ARG A 320 2.41 -7.53 12.01
N GLN A 321 2.01 -8.70 12.46
CA GLN A 321 0.82 -9.38 11.93
C GLN A 321 -0.47 -8.98 12.63
N TYR A 322 -0.42 -8.69 13.93
CA TYR A 322 -1.61 -8.42 14.74
C TYR A 322 -1.73 -6.96 15.16
N LEU A 323 -0.62 -6.28 15.37
CA LEU A 323 -0.60 -4.85 15.66
C LEU A 323 -0.41 -3.97 14.41
N ASN A 324 -0.14 -4.59 13.27
CA ASN A 324 0.16 -3.91 12.01
C ASN A 324 1.25 -2.83 12.16
N GLN A 325 2.20 -3.07 13.10
CA GLN A 325 3.34 -2.20 13.33
C GLN A 325 4.45 -2.50 12.32
N TRP A 326 5.06 -1.43 11.82
CA TRP A 326 6.18 -1.53 10.88
C TRP A 326 7.47 -1.84 11.62
N VAL A 327 7.90 -3.08 11.59
CA VAL A 327 9.13 -3.54 12.23
C VAL A 327 10.25 -3.53 11.20
N LEU A 328 10.74 -2.34 10.87
CA LEU A 328 11.80 -2.16 9.86
C LEU A 328 13.14 -2.75 10.30
N ALA A 329 13.35 -2.82 11.60
CA ALA A 329 14.58 -3.33 12.23
C ALA A 329 14.48 -4.79 12.71
N ALA A 330 13.57 -5.61 12.16
CA ALA A 330 13.40 -7.01 12.58
C ALA A 330 14.68 -7.88 12.41
N ARG A 331 15.68 -7.36 11.69
CA ARG A 331 17.03 -7.93 11.59
C ARG A 331 18.11 -7.07 12.27
N SER A 332 17.72 -6.03 12.99
CA SER A 332 18.68 -5.24 13.75
C SER A 332 19.21 -6.08 14.91
N TRP A 333 20.51 -6.29 14.94
CA TRP A 333 21.20 -6.95 16.05
C TRP A 333 21.19 -6.12 17.35
N ILE A 334 20.73 -4.85 17.26
CA ILE A 334 20.52 -3.93 18.38
C ILE A 334 19.08 -3.40 18.35
N SER A 335 18.38 -3.45 19.48
CA SER A 335 17.03 -2.94 19.56
C SER A 335 16.97 -1.39 19.53
N PRO A 336 15.87 -0.76 19.12
CA PRO A 336 15.72 0.70 19.17
C PRO A 336 15.96 1.30 20.59
N ALA A 337 15.54 0.59 21.64
CA ALA A 337 15.78 1.01 23.02
C ALA A 337 17.27 0.97 23.39
N GLN A 338 17.97 -0.10 23.00
CA GLN A 338 19.41 -0.20 23.21
C GLN A 338 20.17 0.87 22.39
N TRP A 339 19.72 1.12 21.14
CA TRP A 339 20.30 2.17 20.31
C TRP A 339 20.10 3.55 20.96
N ALA A 340 18.89 3.88 21.41
CA ALA A 340 18.60 5.15 22.09
C ALA A 340 19.40 5.32 23.39
N ALA A 341 19.53 4.25 24.18
CA ALA A 341 20.34 4.26 25.40
C ALA A 341 21.86 4.42 25.14
N ALA A 342 22.33 3.98 23.97
CA ALA A 342 23.73 4.10 23.55
C ALA A 342 24.01 5.39 22.74
N THR A 343 22.98 6.19 22.42
CA THR A 343 23.12 7.40 21.61
C THR A 343 23.56 8.57 22.47
N ASP A 344 24.66 9.21 22.04
CA ASP A 344 25.17 10.44 22.60
C ASP A 344 25.22 11.50 21.49
N LEU A 345 24.32 12.48 21.55
CA LEU A 345 24.18 13.52 20.52
C LEU A 345 25.31 14.57 20.57
N GLU A 346 26.04 14.64 21.68
CA GLU A 346 27.18 15.56 21.86
C GLU A 346 28.51 14.90 21.51
N LEU A 347 28.50 13.63 21.13
CA LEU A 347 29.70 12.88 20.79
C LEU A 347 30.35 13.42 19.52
N GLU A 348 31.56 13.94 19.66
CA GLU A 348 32.43 14.26 18.52
C GLU A 348 33.38 13.10 18.24
N LEU A 349 33.36 12.63 17.00
CA LEU A 349 34.34 11.63 16.51
C LEU A 349 35.67 12.31 16.21
N GLY A 350 36.79 11.57 16.40
CA GLY A 350 38.11 12.03 16.11
C GLY A 350 38.30 12.53 14.67
N SER A 351 39.40 13.21 14.38
CA SER A 351 39.65 13.83 13.07
C SER A 351 40.46 12.96 12.09
N ALA A 352 40.93 11.78 12.50
CA ALA A 352 41.79 10.94 11.66
C ALA A 352 41.47 9.44 11.79
N GLY A 353 41.69 8.70 10.73
CA GLY A 353 41.50 7.25 10.70
C GLY A 353 40.04 6.81 10.71
N GLY A 354 39.77 5.62 11.24
CA GLY A 354 38.45 4.99 11.31
C GLY A 354 38.05 4.24 10.03
N THR A 355 36.83 3.74 10.05
CA THR A 355 36.22 3.03 8.91
C THR A 355 34.95 3.78 8.47
N ILE A 356 34.88 4.07 7.20
CA ILE A 356 33.71 4.68 6.55
C ILE A 356 33.04 3.59 5.74
N ALA A 357 31.78 3.26 6.02
CA ALA A 357 30.97 2.33 5.21
C ALA A 357 29.89 3.07 4.45
N ILE A 358 29.81 2.85 3.14
CA ILE A 358 28.81 3.47 2.27
C ILE A 358 27.65 2.51 2.11
N ASN A 359 26.43 3.00 2.33
CA ASN A 359 25.20 2.36 1.91
C ASN A 359 24.54 3.19 0.80
N ASP A 360 24.21 2.51 -0.31
CA ASP A 360 23.53 3.12 -1.43
C ASP A 360 22.47 2.15 -1.96
N GLN A 361 21.23 2.43 -1.64
CA GLN A 361 20.09 1.76 -2.24
C GLN A 361 19.52 2.70 -3.29
N ASP A 362 19.83 2.45 -4.52
CA ASP A 362 19.54 3.29 -5.68
C ASP A 362 18.05 3.67 -5.75
N GLY A 363 17.78 4.96 -5.86
CA GLY A 363 16.44 5.49 -6.08
C GLY A 363 15.51 5.59 -4.86
N VAL A 364 15.96 5.22 -3.66
CA VAL A 364 15.13 5.32 -2.44
C VAL A 364 15.59 6.51 -1.60
N PRO A 365 14.76 7.56 -1.41
CA PRO A 365 15.10 8.69 -0.54
C PRO A 365 15.43 8.23 0.88
N GLY A 366 16.53 8.76 1.45
CA GLY A 366 16.97 8.44 2.81
C GLY A 366 17.70 7.10 2.97
N ARG A 367 17.84 6.28 1.92
CA ARG A 367 18.61 5.03 1.92
C ARG A 367 19.99 5.15 1.31
N CYS A 368 20.43 6.35 1.04
CA CYS A 368 21.76 6.69 0.57
C CYS A 368 22.48 7.36 1.73
N GLY A 369 23.58 6.79 2.21
CA GLY A 369 24.26 7.30 3.38
C GLY A 369 25.63 6.71 3.62
N PHE A 370 26.30 7.18 4.66
CA PHE A 370 27.50 6.55 5.18
C PHE A 370 27.43 6.40 6.70
N VAL A 371 28.18 5.44 7.21
CA VAL A 371 28.46 5.28 8.64
C VAL A 371 29.97 5.39 8.83
N LEU A 372 30.37 6.22 9.76
CA LEU A 372 31.74 6.34 10.22
C LEU A 372 31.86 5.62 11.56
N ALA A 373 32.81 4.71 11.68
CA ALA A 373 33.14 4.00 12.90
C ALA A 373 34.59 4.24 13.30
N GLU A 374 34.83 4.45 14.56
CA GLU A 374 36.18 4.54 15.14
C GLU A 374 36.25 3.84 16.49
N LEU A 375 37.46 3.41 16.87
CA LEU A 375 37.76 2.82 18.17
C LEU A 375 38.37 3.91 19.04
N ASP A 376 37.76 4.18 20.20
CA ASP A 376 38.31 5.13 21.15
C ASP A 376 39.45 4.55 21.98
N ALA A 377 40.09 5.38 22.79
CA ALA A 377 41.24 4.99 23.63
C ALA A 377 40.87 3.91 24.68
N ALA A 378 39.60 3.73 25.00
CA ALA A 378 39.08 2.71 25.91
C ALA A 378 38.72 1.41 25.19
N GLY A 379 38.91 1.32 23.87
CA GLY A 379 38.52 0.16 23.05
C GLY A 379 37.04 0.07 22.75
N VAL A 380 36.26 1.15 22.93
CA VAL A 380 34.85 1.22 22.59
C VAL A 380 34.67 1.68 21.15
N VAL A 381 33.86 0.96 20.37
CA VAL A 381 33.50 1.37 19.01
C VAL A 381 32.46 2.48 19.07
N ARG A 382 32.79 3.62 18.51
CA ARG A 382 31.90 4.76 18.35
C ARG A 382 31.50 4.92 16.92
N VAL A 383 30.21 5.18 16.67
CA VAL A 383 29.68 5.26 15.29
C VAL A 383 28.89 6.56 15.12
N SER A 384 28.99 7.13 13.92
CA SER A 384 28.18 8.26 13.46
C SER A 384 27.68 7.98 12.06
N GLY A 385 26.38 8.14 11.81
CA GLY A 385 25.77 7.91 10.52
C GLY A 385 25.10 9.15 9.96
N ARG A 386 25.08 9.30 8.65
CA ARG A 386 24.38 10.37 7.96
C ARG A 386 23.70 9.84 6.72
N ALA A 387 22.39 10.14 6.58
CA ALA A 387 21.59 9.86 5.40
C ALA A 387 21.51 11.10 4.50
N PHE A 388 21.36 10.86 3.19
CA PHE A 388 21.31 11.91 2.17
C PHE A 388 20.12 11.70 1.24
N PRO A 389 19.56 12.79 0.68
CA PRO A 389 18.40 12.71 -0.22
C PRO A 389 18.75 12.15 -1.61
N SER A 390 20.04 12.14 -1.98
CA SER A 390 20.49 11.64 -3.27
C SER A 390 21.93 11.12 -3.20
N ARG A 391 22.28 10.25 -4.16
CA ARG A 391 23.65 9.77 -4.37
C ARG A 391 24.66 10.91 -4.57
N ARG A 392 24.25 11.99 -5.24
CA ARG A 392 25.12 13.15 -5.45
C ARG A 392 25.44 13.85 -4.13
N ALA A 393 24.42 14.10 -3.30
CA ALA A 393 24.61 14.72 -1.99
C ALA A 393 25.49 13.86 -1.06
N LEU A 394 25.32 12.53 -1.10
CA LEU A 394 26.21 11.59 -0.42
C LEU A 394 27.66 11.73 -0.92
N TRP A 395 27.83 11.83 -2.25
CA TRP A 395 29.16 11.91 -2.86
C TRP A 395 29.89 13.19 -2.46
N ASP A 396 29.24 14.34 -2.58
CA ASP A 396 29.80 15.63 -2.17
C ASP A 396 30.23 15.62 -0.69
N ALA A 397 29.43 15.01 0.18
CA ALA A 397 29.75 14.84 1.60
C ALA A 397 30.91 13.87 1.85
N LEU A 398 31.03 12.80 1.06
CA LEU A 398 32.14 11.85 1.15
C LEU A 398 33.47 12.48 0.72
N GLU A 399 33.48 13.29 -0.34
CA GLU A 399 34.67 14.03 -0.76
C GLU A 399 35.18 14.94 0.37
N GLU A 400 34.28 15.69 1.01
CA GLU A 400 34.62 16.54 2.17
C GLU A 400 35.11 15.73 3.36
N LEU A 401 34.43 14.63 3.70
CA LEU A 401 34.79 13.77 4.82
C LEU A 401 36.19 13.11 4.62
N THR A 402 36.42 12.57 3.44
CA THR A 402 37.69 11.85 3.14
C THR A 402 38.88 12.80 3.02
N ALA A 403 38.65 14.04 2.59
CA ALA A 403 39.68 15.09 2.58
C ALA A 403 40.18 15.42 4.01
N ARG A 404 39.30 15.38 4.99
CA ARG A 404 39.60 15.64 6.40
C ARG A 404 40.14 14.42 7.13
N ARG A 405 39.72 13.18 6.74
CA ARG A 405 40.06 11.92 7.41
C ARG A 405 41.05 11.06 6.61
N ARG A 406 42.32 11.48 6.57
CA ARG A 406 43.37 10.74 5.89
C ARG A 406 43.65 9.40 6.57
N GLY A 407 43.80 8.34 5.76
CA GLY A 407 44.10 6.99 6.23
C GLY A 407 42.89 6.16 6.69
N ALA A 408 41.69 6.68 6.60
CA ALA A 408 40.48 5.91 6.87
C ALA A 408 40.30 4.75 5.88
N THR A 409 39.73 3.63 6.35
CA THR A 409 39.32 2.53 5.49
C THR A 409 37.94 2.88 4.93
N LEU A 410 37.76 2.79 3.60
CA LEU A 410 36.49 3.05 2.94
C LEU A 410 35.89 1.73 2.44
N LEU A 411 34.80 1.28 3.07
CA LEU A 411 34.01 0.13 2.63
C LEU A 411 32.93 0.59 1.64
N TYR A 412 32.90 0.03 0.43
CA TYR A 412 32.01 0.50 -0.62
C TYR A 412 31.40 -0.66 -1.45
N PRO A 413 30.14 -0.52 -1.90
CA PRO A 413 29.49 -1.46 -2.80
C PRO A 413 30.01 -1.33 -4.23
N ALA A 414 29.85 -2.37 -5.04
CA ALA A 414 30.32 -2.43 -6.43
C ALA A 414 29.81 -1.25 -7.29
N SER A 415 28.64 -0.71 -6.99
CA SER A 415 28.04 0.46 -7.67
C SER A 415 28.89 1.73 -7.56
N PHE A 416 29.77 1.83 -6.55
CA PHE A 416 30.65 2.98 -6.31
C PHE A 416 32.07 2.84 -6.86
N GLU A 417 32.43 1.72 -7.43
CA GLU A 417 33.82 1.41 -7.85
C GLU A 417 34.49 2.50 -8.72
N ARG A 418 33.72 3.04 -9.69
CA ARG A 418 34.25 4.10 -10.58
C ARG A 418 34.43 5.46 -9.88
N HIS A 419 33.70 5.68 -8.79
CA HIS A 419 33.73 6.94 -8.05
C HIS A 419 34.81 6.92 -6.98
N VAL A 420 35.00 5.79 -6.30
CA VAL A 420 35.97 5.62 -5.22
C VAL A 420 37.39 5.87 -5.69
N ALA A 421 37.70 5.56 -6.95
CA ALA A 421 39.00 5.84 -7.54
C ALA A 421 39.39 7.34 -7.57
N LYS A 422 38.41 8.24 -7.38
CA LYS A 422 38.61 9.69 -7.32
C LYS A 422 38.87 10.23 -5.93
N LEU A 423 38.62 9.43 -4.88
CA LEU A 423 38.83 9.84 -3.49
C LEU A 423 40.29 9.69 -3.08
N ALA A 424 40.87 10.78 -2.62
CA ALA A 424 42.25 10.78 -2.14
C ALA A 424 42.31 10.51 -0.63
N GLY A 425 43.36 9.83 -0.20
CA GLY A 425 43.71 9.70 1.21
C GLY A 425 42.97 8.61 1.99
N VAL A 426 42.14 7.78 1.35
CA VAL A 426 41.44 6.62 1.96
C VAL A 426 42.03 5.30 1.46
N LYS A 427 41.80 4.23 2.21
CA LYS A 427 42.11 2.84 1.82
C LYS A 427 40.82 2.16 1.36
N PRO A 428 40.53 2.07 0.06
CA PRO A 428 39.30 1.53 -0.44
C PRO A 428 39.26 0.01 -0.30
N THR A 429 38.15 -0.52 0.21
CA THR A 429 37.88 -1.96 0.34
C THR A 429 36.47 -2.23 -0.22
N LYS A 430 36.43 -3.05 -1.27
CA LYS A 430 35.15 -3.45 -1.90
C LYS A 430 34.45 -4.51 -1.06
N VAL A 431 33.18 -4.28 -0.75
CA VAL A 431 32.34 -5.21 0.01
C VAL A 431 31.50 -6.04 -0.94
N GLY A 432 31.51 -7.37 -0.78
CA GLY A 432 30.69 -8.28 -1.59
C GLY A 432 29.20 -8.19 -1.25
N SER A 433 28.34 -8.57 -2.21
CA SER A 433 26.87 -8.54 -2.04
C SER A 433 26.35 -9.43 -0.88
N ALA A 434 27.10 -10.44 -0.47
CA ALA A 434 26.78 -11.28 0.70
C ALA A 434 27.04 -10.54 2.03
N GLU A 435 28.11 -9.75 2.10
CA GLU A 435 28.49 -8.95 3.28
C GLU A 435 27.59 -7.72 3.44
N GLN A 436 27.09 -7.16 2.32
CA GLN A 436 26.09 -6.08 2.34
C GLN A 436 24.71 -6.51 2.91
N ARG A 437 24.39 -7.80 2.85
CA ARG A 437 23.13 -8.35 3.40
C ARG A 437 23.24 -8.77 4.86
N ALA A 438 24.44 -8.88 5.38
CA ALA A 438 24.72 -9.27 6.76
C ALA A 438 24.90 -8.07 7.72
N GLY A 439 25.06 -6.87 7.20
CA GLY A 439 25.08 -5.59 7.94
C GLY A 439 23.81 -4.82 7.71
#